data_74d61a56c1ee1828858261a50a3eb8ab
#
_entry.id   74d61a56c1ee1828858261a50a3eb8ab
#
_cell.length_a   1.000
_cell.length_b   1.000
_cell.length_c   1.000
_cell.angle_alpha   90.00
_cell.angle_beta   90.00
_cell.angle_gamma   90.00
#
_symmetry.space_group_name_H-M   'P 1'
#
loop_
_entity.id
_entity.type
_entity.pdbx_description
1 polymer ?
#
loop_
_entity_poly.entity_id
_entity_poly.type
_entity_poly.pdbx_seq_one_letter_code
_entity_poly.pdbx_strand_id
1 'polypeptide(L)'
;MQIYFDSLWVFSLLPLAALPWVKLPTTPIEVRNLPIVPIDRESNLIELMVRLTLTMTIISCLFGLSGPYYGQRMTVSTGIGAEIVLLLDRSRSMDQPYGKVDFSRSLIINTREMTTKKEAAKNVLSNFISNRPDDFFGLVNFSSRPIRLFPLTRNHDAIQGAINASVYGKSLAETDIAAVLLEGLSFFSNRSYTASRVLMLISDGGAQIDPRTRQEIAELSNRYQISIYWIYLRGRGSPGLSEDQIDSAGSGAVPEFFLHKYFQSIGVPYKVYEASDNDQLKNALKEIDKLQKLPTRFQEITPPKSLADTAFLWAFVFFTPFLIFSMFEVTRWELQGEQK
;
A
#
# COMPACT_ATOMS: atom_id res chain seq x y z
N MET A 1 -4.05 -7.04 -27.13
CA MET A 1 -4.22 -5.93 -26.19
C MET A 1 -5.72 -5.72 -26.07
N GLN A 2 -6.32 -6.02 -24.91
CA GLN A 2 -7.76 -5.84 -24.72
C GLN A 2 -7.99 -4.45 -24.11
N ILE A 3 -8.89 -3.68 -24.69
CA ILE A 3 -9.32 -2.38 -24.20
C ILE A 3 -10.65 -2.58 -23.48
N TYR A 4 -10.75 -2.04 -22.28
CA TYR A 4 -11.96 -2.04 -21.47
C TYR A 4 -12.52 -0.62 -21.36
N PHE A 5 -13.80 -0.49 -21.05
CA PHE A 5 -14.47 0.80 -20.96
C PHE A 5 -15.19 0.90 -19.62
N ASP A 6 -15.07 2.03 -18.96
CA ASP A 6 -15.77 2.29 -17.70
C ASP A 6 -17.26 2.56 -17.89
N SER A 7 -17.64 3.20 -19.03
CA SER A 7 -18.98 3.68 -19.29
C SER A 7 -19.48 3.32 -20.69
N LEU A 8 -19.97 2.11 -20.87
CA LEU A 8 -20.49 1.62 -22.17
C LEU A 8 -21.74 2.39 -22.65
N TRP A 9 -22.53 2.97 -21.76
CA TRP A 9 -23.72 3.73 -22.09
C TRP A 9 -23.42 4.97 -22.95
N VAL A 10 -22.19 5.51 -22.89
CA VAL A 10 -21.76 6.66 -23.70
C VAL A 10 -21.86 6.36 -25.21
N PHE A 11 -21.71 5.11 -25.62
CA PHE A 11 -21.88 4.73 -27.03
C PHE A 11 -23.31 4.88 -27.54
N SER A 12 -24.33 5.01 -26.66
CA SER A 12 -25.69 5.35 -27.07
C SER A 12 -25.81 6.77 -27.64
N LEU A 13 -24.81 7.62 -27.38
CA LEU A 13 -24.72 8.99 -27.91
C LEU A 13 -24.03 9.06 -29.28
N LEU A 14 -23.57 7.93 -29.87
CA LEU A 14 -22.97 7.90 -31.21
C LEU A 14 -23.83 8.55 -32.33
N PRO A 15 -25.18 8.52 -32.29
CA PRO A 15 -25.98 9.27 -33.27
C PRO A 15 -25.70 10.78 -33.32
N LEU A 16 -25.16 11.38 -32.22
CA LEU A 16 -24.74 12.79 -32.21
C LEU A 16 -23.61 13.08 -33.22
N ALA A 17 -22.84 12.09 -33.59
CA ALA A 17 -21.77 12.22 -34.60
C ALA A 17 -22.36 12.51 -36.03
N ALA A 18 -23.66 12.30 -36.23
CA ALA A 18 -24.36 12.67 -37.47
C ALA A 18 -24.82 14.14 -37.51
N LEU A 19 -24.72 14.87 -36.39
CA LEU A 19 -25.13 16.29 -36.34
C LEU A 19 -24.54 17.18 -37.43
N PRO A 20 -23.24 17.09 -37.79
CA PRO A 20 -22.63 17.88 -38.84
C PRO A 20 -23.24 17.63 -40.26
N TRP A 21 -23.98 16.52 -40.43
CA TRP A 21 -24.60 16.15 -41.72
C TRP A 21 -26.08 16.56 -41.80
N VAL A 22 -26.67 17.02 -40.69
CA VAL A 22 -28.04 17.51 -40.67
C VAL A 22 -28.08 18.91 -41.31
N LYS A 23 -28.74 19.01 -42.45
CA LYS A 23 -29.02 20.30 -43.10
C LYS A 23 -30.07 21.04 -42.27
N LEU A 24 -29.66 22.08 -41.57
CA LEU A 24 -30.64 22.99 -40.94
C LEU A 24 -31.39 23.71 -42.07
N PRO A 25 -32.73 23.88 -41.95
CA PRO A 25 -33.52 24.66 -42.89
C PRO A 25 -33.07 26.12 -42.83
N THR A 26 -32.19 26.52 -43.72
CA THR A 26 -31.87 27.94 -43.92
C THR A 26 -32.99 28.59 -44.72
N THR A 27 -33.49 29.72 -44.26
CA THR A 27 -34.42 30.56 -45.03
C THR A 27 -33.74 30.88 -46.36
N PRO A 28 -34.36 30.55 -47.53
CA PRO A 28 -33.74 30.86 -48.79
C PRO A 28 -33.67 32.39 -48.96
N ILE A 29 -32.44 32.92 -49.08
CA ILE A 29 -32.23 34.28 -49.51
C ILE A 29 -32.42 34.28 -51.02
N GLU A 30 -33.51 34.89 -51.53
CA GLU A 30 -33.72 35.05 -52.96
C GLU A 30 -32.71 36.04 -53.52
N VAL A 31 -31.61 35.46 -54.08
CA VAL A 31 -30.61 36.27 -54.81
C VAL A 31 -31.06 36.33 -56.29
N ARG A 32 -31.42 37.50 -56.78
CA ARG A 32 -32.04 37.76 -58.05
C ARG A 32 -31.15 37.49 -59.28
N ASN A 33 -29.85 37.14 -59.10
CA ASN A 33 -28.87 36.90 -60.16
C ASN A 33 -28.02 35.67 -59.90
N LEU A 34 -28.63 34.50 -59.69
CA LEU A 34 -27.97 33.22 -59.44
C LEU A 34 -27.09 32.67 -60.59
N PRO A 35 -27.26 33.05 -61.90
CA PRO A 35 -26.44 32.47 -62.96
C PRO A 35 -24.96 32.84 -62.97
N ILE A 36 -24.56 33.81 -62.11
CA ILE A 36 -23.18 34.36 -62.12
C ILE A 36 -22.29 33.74 -61.04
N VAL A 37 -22.84 32.94 -60.15
CA VAL A 37 -22.03 32.28 -59.10
C VAL A 37 -21.50 30.96 -59.67
N PRO A 38 -20.16 30.83 -59.96
CA PRO A 38 -19.61 29.57 -60.41
C PRO A 38 -19.74 28.50 -59.31
N ILE A 39 -20.09 27.28 -59.72
CA ILE A 39 -20.12 26.13 -58.81
C ILE A 39 -18.65 25.88 -58.41
N ASP A 40 -18.27 26.33 -57.21
CA ASP A 40 -16.95 26.20 -56.68
C ASP A 40 -16.76 24.77 -56.10
N ARG A 41 -16.04 23.95 -56.81
CA ARG A 41 -15.71 22.58 -56.36
C ARG A 41 -14.86 22.59 -55.12
N GLU A 42 -14.06 23.62 -54.92
CA GLU A 42 -13.18 23.79 -53.79
C GLU A 42 -13.99 24.05 -52.49
N SER A 43 -15.04 24.85 -52.60
CA SER A 43 -15.96 25.12 -51.48
C SER A 43 -16.65 23.85 -50.98
N ASN A 44 -17.10 22.98 -51.90
CA ASN A 44 -17.72 21.72 -51.56
C ASN A 44 -16.74 20.74 -50.88
N LEU A 45 -15.46 20.78 -51.31
CA LEU A 45 -14.40 20.00 -50.67
C LEU A 45 -14.09 20.49 -49.25
N ILE A 46 -14.04 21.80 -49.04
CA ILE A 46 -13.86 22.39 -47.72
C ILE A 46 -15.02 22.06 -46.79
N GLU A 47 -16.26 22.17 -47.28
CA GLU A 47 -17.44 21.81 -46.50
C GLU A 47 -17.40 20.34 -46.08
N LEU A 48 -17.06 19.44 -47.01
CA LEU A 48 -16.92 18.01 -46.71
C LEU A 48 -15.83 17.76 -45.65
N MET A 49 -14.68 18.41 -45.79
CA MET A 49 -13.57 18.30 -44.84
C MET A 49 -13.97 18.79 -43.43
N VAL A 50 -14.65 19.94 -43.33
CA VAL A 50 -15.15 20.48 -42.07
C VAL A 50 -16.15 19.52 -41.42
N ARG A 51 -17.08 18.97 -42.18
CA ARG A 51 -18.04 18.00 -41.67
C ARG A 51 -17.37 16.72 -41.16
N LEU A 52 -16.38 16.21 -41.89
CA LEU A 52 -15.62 15.04 -41.49
C LEU A 52 -14.82 15.30 -40.20
N THR A 53 -14.13 16.43 -40.11
CA THR A 53 -13.34 16.76 -38.91
C THR A 53 -14.22 16.95 -37.69
N LEU A 54 -15.38 17.60 -37.82
CA LEU A 54 -16.36 17.72 -36.71
C LEU A 54 -16.91 16.35 -36.27
N THR A 55 -17.22 15.48 -37.25
CA THR A 55 -17.66 14.11 -36.96
C THR A 55 -16.58 13.35 -36.17
N MET A 56 -15.32 13.42 -36.62
CA MET A 56 -14.18 12.80 -35.92
C MET A 56 -13.97 13.37 -34.54
N THR A 57 -14.18 14.68 -34.35
CA THR A 57 -14.11 15.34 -33.04
C THR A 57 -15.13 14.75 -32.08
N ILE A 58 -16.40 14.63 -32.53
CA ILE A 58 -17.48 14.10 -31.68
C ILE A 58 -17.20 12.64 -31.30
N ILE A 59 -16.78 11.81 -32.29
CA ILE A 59 -16.45 10.40 -32.06
C ILE A 59 -15.30 10.30 -31.04
N SER A 60 -14.24 11.10 -31.19
CA SER A 60 -13.09 11.09 -30.31
C SER A 60 -13.45 11.57 -28.89
N CYS A 61 -14.31 12.57 -28.75
CA CYS A 61 -14.86 12.99 -27.46
C CYS A 61 -15.68 11.88 -26.79
N LEU A 62 -16.58 11.22 -27.52
CA LEU A 62 -17.40 10.13 -26.98
C LEU A 62 -16.51 8.96 -26.58
N PHE A 63 -15.49 8.66 -27.36
CA PHE A 63 -14.51 7.62 -27.01
C PHE A 63 -13.75 7.99 -25.74
N GLY A 64 -13.31 9.24 -25.57
CA GLY A 64 -12.67 9.71 -24.35
C GLY A 64 -13.60 9.64 -23.13
N LEU A 65 -14.89 10.05 -23.29
CA LEU A 65 -15.90 9.99 -22.22
C LEU A 65 -16.26 8.57 -21.81
N SER A 66 -16.13 7.58 -22.70
CA SER A 66 -16.37 6.17 -22.35
C SER A 66 -15.34 5.60 -21.37
N GLY A 67 -14.27 6.36 -21.06
CA GLY A 67 -13.22 5.95 -20.12
C GLY A 67 -12.44 4.72 -20.60
N PRO A 68 -11.84 4.74 -21.82
CA PRO A 68 -11.08 3.60 -22.30
C PRO A 68 -9.81 3.41 -21.49
N TYR A 69 -9.55 2.17 -21.04
CA TYR A 69 -8.33 1.80 -20.34
C TYR A 69 -7.80 0.45 -20.77
N TYR A 70 -6.51 0.24 -20.60
CA TYR A 70 -5.85 -1.04 -20.86
C TYR A 70 -4.87 -1.38 -19.74
N GLY A 71 -4.55 -2.66 -19.62
CA GLY A 71 -3.41 -3.09 -18.84
C GLY A 71 -3.69 -3.51 -17.41
N GLN A 72 -4.92 -3.96 -17.07
CA GLN A 72 -5.04 -4.86 -15.93
C GLN A 72 -4.31 -6.17 -16.24
N ARG A 73 -3.01 -6.18 -16.06
CA ARG A 73 -2.23 -7.42 -16.07
C ARG A 73 -2.02 -7.84 -14.63
N MET A 74 -2.56 -8.99 -14.27
CA MET A 74 -2.03 -9.75 -13.15
C MET A 74 -0.63 -10.21 -13.54
N THR A 75 0.36 -9.41 -13.19
CA THR A 75 1.75 -9.79 -13.39
C THR A 75 2.12 -10.64 -12.18
N VAL A 76 2.33 -11.93 -12.40
CA VAL A 76 2.91 -12.79 -11.36
C VAL A 76 4.38 -12.41 -11.27
N SER A 77 4.70 -11.59 -10.30
CA SER A 77 6.09 -11.26 -9.97
C SER A 77 6.60 -12.31 -8.99
N THR A 78 7.74 -12.94 -9.33
CA THR A 78 8.45 -13.83 -8.41
C THR A 78 9.56 -13.04 -7.74
N GLY A 79 9.42 -12.77 -6.46
CA GLY A 79 10.43 -12.14 -5.63
C GLY A 79 10.89 -13.08 -4.51
N ILE A 80 11.98 -12.76 -3.87
CA ILE A 80 12.40 -13.39 -2.63
C ILE A 80 11.93 -12.47 -1.51
N GLY A 81 10.95 -12.91 -0.67
CA GLY A 81 10.42 -12.08 0.39
C GLY A 81 9.65 -12.89 1.42
N ALA A 82 9.22 -12.22 2.49
CA ALA A 82 8.40 -12.78 3.55
C ALA A 82 7.18 -11.90 3.84
N GLU A 83 6.14 -12.48 4.42
CA GLU A 83 5.01 -11.79 5.03
C GLU A 83 5.27 -11.70 6.53
N ILE A 84 5.66 -10.54 7.03
CA ILE A 84 6.08 -10.33 8.42
C ILE A 84 5.05 -9.45 9.13
N VAL A 85 4.40 -9.98 10.15
CA VAL A 85 3.52 -9.21 11.04
C VAL A 85 4.29 -8.86 12.30
N LEU A 86 4.50 -7.57 12.52
CA LEU A 86 5.16 -7.01 13.69
C LEU A 86 4.12 -6.77 14.79
N LEU A 87 4.32 -7.39 15.95
CA LEU A 87 3.52 -7.21 17.16
C LEU A 87 4.38 -6.41 18.15
N LEU A 88 4.11 -5.11 18.24
CA LEU A 88 4.92 -4.19 19.03
C LEU A 88 4.22 -3.84 20.36
N ASP A 89 4.87 -4.22 21.44
CA ASP A 89 4.41 -3.91 22.80
C ASP A 89 4.55 -2.42 23.10
N ARG A 90 3.48 -1.84 23.64
CA ARG A 90 3.39 -0.47 24.12
C ARG A 90 2.99 -0.39 25.58
N SER A 91 3.24 -1.44 26.34
CA SER A 91 3.02 -1.44 27.80
C SER A 91 3.98 -0.47 28.50
N ARG A 92 3.63 -0.10 29.73
CA ARG A 92 4.43 0.84 30.54
C ARG A 92 5.86 0.35 30.79
N SER A 93 6.10 -0.95 30.84
CA SER A 93 7.41 -1.54 31.02
C SER A 93 8.37 -1.22 29.89
N MET A 94 7.83 -1.00 28.66
CA MET A 94 8.61 -0.55 27.51
C MET A 94 9.15 0.88 27.60
N ASP A 95 8.65 1.68 28.53
CA ASP A 95 9.17 3.03 28.82
C ASP A 95 10.41 3.00 29.74
N GLN A 96 10.78 1.84 30.26
CA GLN A 96 11.95 1.69 31.11
C GLN A 96 13.26 1.88 30.33
N PRO A 97 14.33 2.36 31.02
CA PRO A 97 15.67 2.49 30.43
C PRO A 97 16.19 1.15 29.91
N TYR A 98 16.81 1.18 28.75
CA TYR A 98 17.37 0.02 28.06
C TYR A 98 18.87 0.16 27.81
N GLY A 99 19.61 -0.92 28.01
CA GLY A 99 21.05 -1.00 27.81
C GLY A 99 21.88 -1.13 29.07
N LYS A 100 23.17 -1.44 28.89
CA LYS A 100 24.15 -1.55 29.97
C LYS A 100 24.49 -0.17 30.48
N VAL A 101 24.40 0.05 31.80
CA VAL A 101 24.94 1.25 32.43
C VAL A 101 26.37 0.99 32.80
N ASP A 102 27.27 1.75 32.22
CA ASP A 102 28.65 1.80 32.61
C ASP A 102 28.76 2.61 33.90
N PHE A 103 28.80 1.93 35.05
CA PHE A 103 28.88 2.56 36.38
C PHE A 103 30.11 3.45 36.53
N SER A 104 31.16 3.24 35.75
CA SER A 104 32.40 4.04 35.76
C SER A 104 32.16 5.48 35.23
N ARG A 105 31.14 5.69 34.42
CA ARG A 105 30.72 7.00 33.86
C ARG A 105 29.47 7.56 34.56
N SER A 106 28.86 6.79 35.43
CA SER A 106 27.52 7.07 36.00
C SER A 106 27.45 8.22 36.99
N LEU A 107 28.55 8.76 37.44
CA LEU A 107 28.55 9.92 38.36
C LEU A 107 28.26 11.26 37.67
N ILE A 108 28.18 11.29 36.33
CA ILE A 108 28.02 12.53 35.55
C ILE A 108 26.87 12.46 34.52
N ILE A 109 26.27 11.27 34.25
CA ILE A 109 25.26 11.14 33.21
C ILE A 109 23.87 11.39 33.76
N ASN A 110 23.27 12.49 33.34
CA ASN A 110 21.85 12.77 33.46
C ASN A 110 21.04 11.58 32.91
N THR A 111 20.11 11.06 33.71
CA THR A 111 19.14 10.00 33.37
C THR A 111 18.31 10.29 32.10
N ARG A 112 18.47 11.47 31.52
CA ARG A 112 17.81 11.89 30.26
C ARG A 112 18.43 11.36 28.98
N GLU A 113 19.62 10.76 29.00
CA GLU A 113 20.30 10.23 27.81
C GLU A 113 20.12 8.71 27.62
N MET A 114 19.38 8.06 28.51
CA MET A 114 19.12 6.62 28.40
C MET A 114 17.97 6.37 27.40
N THR A 115 18.28 5.68 26.32
CA THR A 115 17.28 5.18 25.37
C THR A 115 16.31 4.24 26.08
N THR A 116 15.00 4.40 25.86
CA THR A 116 13.98 3.47 26.35
C THR A 116 13.92 2.20 25.50
N LYS A 117 13.34 1.11 26.03
CA LYS A 117 13.14 -0.13 25.27
C LYS A 117 12.35 0.12 23.96
N LYS A 118 11.29 0.95 24.02
CA LYS A 118 10.50 1.30 22.85
C LYS A 118 11.27 2.09 21.79
N GLU A 119 12.15 3.01 22.19
CA GLU A 119 13.01 3.75 21.26
C GLU A 119 14.08 2.85 20.64
N ALA A 120 14.66 1.95 21.44
CA ALA A 120 15.59 0.95 20.94
C ALA A 120 14.93 0.03 19.90
N ALA A 121 13.74 -0.51 20.21
CA ALA A 121 12.97 -1.33 19.29
C ALA A 121 12.64 -0.57 17.99
N LYS A 122 12.14 0.67 18.09
CA LYS A 122 11.86 1.55 16.95
C LYS A 122 13.07 1.68 16.02
N ASN A 123 14.23 2.08 16.58
CA ASN A 123 15.41 2.38 15.76
C ASN A 123 15.92 1.13 15.02
N VAL A 124 15.90 -0.02 15.68
CA VAL A 124 16.38 -1.26 15.09
C VAL A 124 15.36 -1.85 14.10
N LEU A 125 14.05 -1.75 14.39
CA LEU A 125 13.01 -2.16 13.45
C LEU A 125 13.00 -1.29 12.18
N SER A 126 13.18 0.03 12.30
CA SER A 126 13.27 0.90 11.13
C SER A 126 14.40 0.48 10.20
N ASN A 127 15.57 0.16 10.74
CA ASN A 127 16.69 -0.35 9.96
C ASN A 127 16.42 -1.74 9.36
N PHE A 128 15.75 -2.62 10.11
CA PHE A 128 15.37 -3.95 9.64
C PHE A 128 14.44 -3.88 8.41
N ILE A 129 13.43 -3.02 8.47
CA ILE A 129 12.48 -2.81 7.37
C ILE A 129 13.17 -2.21 6.15
N SER A 130 14.03 -1.21 6.35
CA SER A 130 14.75 -0.56 5.24
C SER A 130 15.65 -1.51 4.45
N ASN A 131 16.16 -2.56 5.10
CA ASN A 131 17.04 -3.54 4.46
C ASN A 131 16.28 -4.67 3.74
N ARG A 132 14.93 -4.63 3.73
CA ARG A 132 14.08 -5.70 3.20
C ARG A 132 13.01 -5.18 2.24
N PRO A 133 13.40 -4.65 1.07
CA PRO A 133 12.49 -3.96 0.15
C PRO A 133 11.42 -4.89 -0.47
N ASP A 134 11.66 -6.19 -0.48
CA ASP A 134 10.77 -7.18 -1.11
C ASP A 134 9.74 -7.77 -0.15
N ASP A 135 9.87 -7.52 1.16
CA ASP A 135 8.98 -8.09 2.16
C ASP A 135 7.70 -7.28 2.35
N PHE A 136 6.65 -7.98 2.76
CA PHE A 136 5.42 -7.38 3.23
C PHE A 136 5.47 -7.24 4.76
N PHE A 137 5.17 -6.06 5.25
CA PHE A 137 5.07 -5.80 6.67
C PHE A 137 3.65 -5.44 7.07
N GLY A 138 3.14 -6.07 8.13
CA GLY A 138 1.97 -5.65 8.88
C GLY A 138 2.39 -5.14 10.25
N LEU A 139 1.63 -4.23 10.83
CA LEU A 139 1.94 -3.66 12.13
C LEU A 139 0.73 -3.66 13.05
N VAL A 140 0.89 -4.27 14.21
CA VAL A 140 -0.04 -4.25 15.34
C VAL A 140 0.68 -3.70 16.55
N ASN A 141 0.17 -2.63 17.11
CA ASN A 141 0.56 -2.19 18.44
C ASN A 141 -0.37 -2.81 19.48
N PHE A 142 0.16 -3.15 20.62
CA PHE A 142 -0.66 -3.68 21.71
C PHE A 142 -0.22 -3.21 23.08
N SER A 143 -1.18 -3.23 24.00
CA SER A 143 -1.05 -3.15 25.43
C SER A 143 -2.17 -4.00 26.02
N SER A 144 -3.17 -3.45 26.68
CA SER A 144 -4.39 -4.17 27.12
C SER A 144 -5.28 -4.65 25.96
N ARG A 145 -5.11 -4.11 24.76
CA ARG A 145 -5.81 -4.51 23.53
C ARG A 145 -4.90 -4.35 22.30
N PRO A 146 -5.03 -5.21 21.29
CA PRO A 146 -4.36 -5.02 20.02
C PRO A 146 -5.01 -3.90 19.20
N ILE A 147 -4.19 -3.13 18.50
CA ILE A 147 -4.60 -2.09 17.56
C ILE A 147 -3.85 -2.34 16.26
N ARG A 148 -4.57 -2.76 15.23
CA ARG A 148 -4.02 -2.92 13.88
C ARG A 148 -3.76 -1.53 13.30
N LEU A 149 -2.49 -1.20 13.06
CA LEU A 149 -2.09 0.07 12.47
C LEU A 149 -2.02 -0.03 10.96
N PHE A 150 -1.41 -1.11 10.44
CA PHE A 150 -1.31 -1.34 9.01
C PHE A 150 -1.52 -2.81 8.67
N PRO A 151 -2.28 -3.11 7.59
CA PRO A 151 -2.32 -4.44 7.00
C PRO A 151 -0.96 -4.78 6.35
N LEU A 152 -0.77 -6.03 5.93
CA LEU A 152 0.43 -6.43 5.17
C LEU A 152 0.56 -5.59 3.90
N THR A 153 1.63 -4.79 3.82
CA THR A 153 1.94 -3.86 2.74
C THR A 153 3.43 -3.83 2.44
N ARG A 154 3.78 -3.46 1.21
CA ARG A 154 5.17 -3.15 0.78
C ARG A 154 5.48 -1.65 0.90
N ASN A 155 4.53 -0.84 1.36
CA ASN A 155 4.78 0.58 1.60
C ASN A 155 5.56 0.76 2.91
N HIS A 156 6.88 0.64 2.81
CA HIS A 156 7.79 0.69 3.95
C HIS A 156 7.81 2.06 4.62
N ASP A 157 7.61 3.14 3.86
CA ASP A 157 7.55 4.50 4.40
C ASP A 157 6.34 4.66 5.33
N ALA A 158 5.19 4.09 4.95
CA ALA A 158 4.01 4.10 5.79
C ALA A 158 4.22 3.31 7.09
N ILE A 159 4.83 2.12 7.01
CA ILE A 159 5.15 1.30 8.18
C ILE A 159 6.16 2.03 9.09
N GLN A 160 7.21 2.61 8.53
CA GLN A 160 8.19 3.39 9.31
C GLN A 160 7.56 4.61 9.97
N GLY A 161 6.67 5.31 9.27
CA GLY A 161 5.89 6.41 9.83
C GLY A 161 5.05 5.96 11.03
N ALA A 162 4.40 4.80 10.94
CA ALA A 162 3.61 4.23 12.02
C ALA A 162 4.46 3.79 13.22
N ILE A 163 5.61 3.14 12.98
CA ILE A 163 6.56 2.78 14.04
C ILE A 163 7.09 4.03 14.74
N ASN A 164 7.41 5.07 13.99
CA ASN A 164 7.83 6.35 14.55
C ASN A 164 6.75 6.97 15.44
N ALA A 165 5.49 6.97 14.98
CA ALA A 165 4.35 7.46 15.74
C ALA A 165 4.06 6.61 16.99
N SER A 166 4.36 5.32 16.97
CA SER A 166 4.13 4.37 18.05
C SER A 166 4.90 4.70 19.34
N VAL A 167 6.02 5.40 19.24
CA VAL A 167 6.84 5.79 20.40
C VAL A 167 6.18 6.89 21.22
N TYR A 168 5.32 7.69 20.56
CA TYR A 168 4.64 8.80 21.22
C TYR A 168 3.31 8.35 21.82
N GLY A 169 2.98 8.86 23.00
CA GLY A 169 1.74 8.60 23.72
C GLY A 169 1.94 7.90 25.06
N LYS A 170 0.89 7.91 25.88
CA LYS A 170 0.91 7.25 27.20
C LYS A 170 0.76 5.74 27.03
N SER A 171 1.64 4.99 27.67
CA SER A 171 1.60 3.53 27.73
C SER A 171 0.57 3.07 28.77
N LEU A 172 -0.18 2.00 28.48
CA LEU A 172 -1.11 1.38 29.41
C LEU A 172 -0.40 0.33 30.26
N ALA A 173 -0.95 0.04 31.44
CA ALA A 173 -0.28 -0.83 32.42
C ALA A 173 -0.39 -2.33 32.08
N GLU A 174 -1.46 -2.74 31.40
CA GLU A 174 -1.76 -4.16 31.14
C GLU A 174 -1.29 -4.58 29.75
N THR A 175 -0.94 -5.86 29.63
CA THR A 175 -0.46 -6.45 28.38
C THR A 175 -1.24 -7.73 28.10
N ASP A 176 -1.98 -7.76 26.96
CA ASP A 176 -2.71 -8.94 26.51
C ASP A 176 -2.01 -9.54 25.28
N ILE A 177 -1.10 -10.49 25.55
CA ILE A 177 -0.35 -11.21 24.51
C ILE A 177 -1.26 -12.18 23.74
N ALA A 178 -2.26 -12.76 24.39
CA ALA A 178 -3.17 -13.70 23.74
C ALA A 178 -3.97 -13.01 22.63
N ALA A 179 -4.58 -11.87 22.94
CA ALA A 179 -5.36 -11.11 21.98
C ALA A 179 -4.50 -10.62 20.79
N VAL A 180 -3.26 -10.18 21.05
CA VAL A 180 -2.40 -9.70 19.95
C VAL A 180 -1.90 -10.84 19.06
N LEU A 181 -1.64 -12.03 19.59
CA LEU A 181 -1.30 -13.21 18.78
C LEU A 181 -2.45 -13.58 17.84
N LEU A 182 -3.70 -13.64 18.36
CA LEU A 182 -4.88 -13.88 17.52
C LEU A 182 -5.07 -12.80 16.45
N GLU A 183 -4.89 -11.52 16.82
CA GLU A 183 -4.95 -10.41 15.86
C GLU A 183 -3.86 -10.55 14.78
N GLY A 184 -2.63 -10.86 15.16
CA GLY A 184 -1.54 -11.11 14.21
C GLY A 184 -1.80 -12.28 13.26
N LEU A 185 -2.36 -13.38 13.77
CA LEU A 185 -2.73 -14.54 12.96
C LEU A 185 -3.86 -14.24 11.97
N SER A 186 -4.77 -13.34 12.34
CA SER A 186 -5.89 -12.92 11.47
C SER A 186 -5.46 -12.28 10.17
N PHE A 187 -4.24 -11.72 10.09
CA PHE A 187 -3.67 -11.16 8.86
C PHE A 187 -3.54 -12.19 7.73
N PHE A 188 -3.44 -13.47 8.08
CA PHE A 188 -3.22 -14.57 7.14
C PHE A 188 -4.50 -15.34 6.80
N SER A 189 -5.66 -15.00 7.40
CA SER A 189 -6.90 -15.78 7.31
C SER A 189 -7.43 -15.95 5.89
N ASN A 190 -7.30 -14.92 5.05
CA ASN A 190 -7.83 -14.90 3.67
C ASN A 190 -6.71 -14.76 2.62
N ARG A 191 -5.50 -15.19 2.94
CA ARG A 191 -4.35 -15.08 2.03
C ARG A 191 -3.85 -16.45 1.61
N SER A 192 -3.62 -16.62 0.31
CA SER A 192 -2.93 -17.80 -0.21
C SER A 192 -1.50 -17.87 0.32
N TYR A 193 -0.98 -19.07 0.57
CA TYR A 193 0.40 -19.25 1.00
C TYR A 193 1.35 -19.02 -0.19
N THR A 194 1.95 -17.84 -0.26
CA THR A 194 2.80 -17.42 -1.36
C THR A 194 4.23 -17.07 -0.92
N ALA A 195 4.42 -16.89 0.39
CA ALA A 195 5.69 -16.48 0.99
C ALA A 195 5.86 -17.07 2.37
N SER A 196 7.09 -17.02 2.89
CA SER A 196 7.38 -17.31 4.30
C SER A 196 6.56 -16.37 5.20
N ARG A 197 5.85 -16.93 6.17
CA ARG A 197 5.00 -16.17 7.10
C ARG A 197 5.63 -16.10 8.46
N VAL A 198 5.78 -14.90 8.95
CA VAL A 198 6.44 -14.59 10.21
C VAL A 198 5.54 -13.78 11.11
N LEU A 199 5.37 -14.24 12.33
CA LEU A 199 4.80 -13.46 13.43
C LEU A 199 5.92 -13.06 14.36
N MET A 200 6.26 -11.78 14.41
CA MET A 200 7.36 -11.24 15.21
C MET A 200 6.82 -10.48 16.40
N LEU A 201 6.92 -11.08 17.59
CA LEU A 201 6.57 -10.46 18.85
C LEU A 201 7.76 -9.69 19.41
N ILE A 202 7.57 -8.40 19.70
CA ILE A 202 8.57 -7.54 20.36
C ILE A 202 7.95 -7.08 21.69
N SER A 203 8.40 -7.67 22.80
CA SER A 203 7.87 -7.42 24.13
C SER A 203 8.94 -7.59 25.18
N ASP A 204 8.79 -6.95 26.33
CA ASP A 204 9.67 -7.07 27.47
C ASP A 204 9.12 -7.96 28.60
N GLY A 205 7.98 -8.61 28.38
CA GLY A 205 7.33 -9.48 29.35
C GLY A 205 6.62 -10.65 28.70
N GLY A 206 6.24 -11.60 29.55
CA GLY A 206 5.43 -12.75 29.19
C GLY A 206 3.98 -12.56 29.63
N ALA A 207 3.14 -13.52 29.29
CA ALA A 207 1.75 -13.59 29.77
C ALA A 207 1.35 -15.05 29.98
N GLN A 208 0.40 -15.24 30.90
CA GLN A 208 -0.32 -16.50 30.99
C GLN A 208 -1.52 -16.44 30.05
N ILE A 209 -1.68 -17.49 29.25
CA ILE A 209 -2.76 -17.60 28.28
C ILE A 209 -3.67 -18.75 28.71
N ASP A 210 -4.97 -18.55 28.67
CA ASP A 210 -5.94 -19.58 29.02
C ASP A 210 -5.88 -20.78 28.07
N PRO A 211 -6.28 -22.01 28.51
CA PRO A 211 -6.11 -23.22 27.74
C PRO A 211 -6.86 -23.24 26.38
N ARG A 212 -8.01 -22.59 26.30
CA ARG A 212 -8.81 -22.50 25.07
C ARG A 212 -8.09 -21.64 24.02
N THR A 213 -7.69 -20.44 24.43
CA THR A 213 -6.98 -19.51 23.55
C THR A 213 -5.63 -20.07 23.11
N ARG A 214 -4.92 -20.83 23.98
CA ARG A 214 -3.70 -21.54 23.58
C ARG A 214 -3.94 -22.53 22.45
N GLN A 215 -5.01 -23.33 22.56
CA GLN A 215 -5.35 -24.28 21.50
C GLN A 215 -5.69 -23.58 20.20
N GLU A 216 -6.49 -22.52 20.24
CA GLU A 216 -6.84 -21.72 19.06
C GLU A 216 -5.62 -21.11 18.37
N ILE A 217 -4.70 -20.50 19.14
CA ILE A 217 -3.45 -19.95 18.60
C ILE A 217 -2.60 -21.06 17.96
N ALA A 218 -2.50 -22.23 18.60
CA ALA A 218 -1.74 -23.35 18.07
C ALA A 218 -2.33 -23.87 16.76
N GLU A 219 -3.67 -24.07 16.70
CA GLU A 219 -4.38 -24.52 15.50
C GLU A 219 -4.21 -23.52 14.34
N LEU A 220 -4.38 -22.21 14.58
CA LEU A 220 -4.23 -21.18 13.56
C LEU A 220 -2.78 -21.05 13.10
N SER A 221 -1.81 -21.12 14.02
CA SER A 221 -0.38 -21.05 13.68
C SER A 221 0.04 -22.21 12.77
N ASN A 222 -0.40 -23.41 13.06
CA ASN A 222 -0.16 -24.58 12.21
C ASN A 222 -0.90 -24.48 10.87
N ARG A 223 -2.19 -24.09 10.89
CA ARG A 223 -3.00 -23.92 9.66
C ARG A 223 -2.37 -22.93 8.69
N TYR A 224 -1.85 -21.81 9.19
CA TYR A 224 -1.27 -20.75 8.36
C TYR A 224 0.22 -20.93 8.12
N GLN A 225 0.85 -21.98 8.68
CA GLN A 225 2.29 -22.29 8.57
C GLN A 225 3.15 -21.09 8.99
N ILE A 226 2.89 -20.57 10.20
CA ILE A 226 3.56 -19.39 10.73
C ILE A 226 4.87 -19.79 11.42
N SER A 227 5.92 -19.01 11.22
CA SER A 227 7.11 -19.03 12.07
C SER A 227 6.99 -17.94 13.13
N ILE A 228 7.18 -18.27 14.40
CA ILE A 228 7.08 -17.34 15.52
C ILE A 228 8.47 -16.92 15.95
N TYR A 229 8.74 -15.62 15.93
CA TYR A 229 9.95 -15.04 16.50
C TYR A 229 9.59 -14.13 17.66
N TRP A 230 10.18 -14.38 18.81
CA TRP A 230 10.01 -13.52 19.98
C TRP A 230 11.31 -12.79 20.26
N ILE A 231 11.28 -11.45 20.14
CA ILE A 231 12.35 -10.57 20.56
C ILE A 231 12.03 -10.11 21.98
N TYR A 232 12.66 -10.75 22.94
CA TYR A 232 12.50 -10.46 24.36
C TYR A 232 13.44 -9.34 24.79
N LEU A 233 12.88 -8.14 25.04
CA LEU A 233 13.63 -6.98 25.48
C LEU A 233 13.86 -7.02 26.99
N ARG A 234 14.91 -7.72 27.41
CA ARG A 234 15.18 -7.97 28.80
C ARG A 234 15.51 -6.70 29.56
N GLY A 235 14.71 -6.38 30.58
CA GLY A 235 14.95 -5.29 31.52
C GLY A 235 15.92 -5.67 32.62
N ARG A 236 16.32 -4.69 33.42
CA ARG A 236 17.08 -4.95 34.66
C ARG A 236 16.17 -5.68 35.64
N GLY A 237 16.66 -6.80 36.16
CA GLY A 237 15.91 -7.61 37.09
C GLY A 237 14.88 -8.54 36.46
N SER A 238 14.66 -8.49 35.14
CA SER A 238 13.86 -9.49 34.45
C SER A 238 14.63 -10.81 34.32
N PRO A 239 13.93 -11.98 34.43
CA PRO A 239 14.57 -13.27 34.34
C PRO A 239 15.15 -13.49 32.94
N GLY A 240 16.25 -14.23 32.81
CA GLY A 240 16.71 -14.79 31.54
C GLY A 240 15.90 -16.02 31.19
N LEU A 241 15.88 -16.40 29.91
CA LEU A 241 15.16 -17.57 29.41
C LEU A 241 16.08 -18.82 29.27
N SER A 242 17.18 -18.87 30.02
CA SER A 242 18.06 -20.06 30.06
C SER A 242 17.37 -21.23 30.78
N GLU A 243 17.62 -22.46 30.30
CA GLU A 243 16.97 -23.67 30.85
C GLU A 243 17.23 -23.81 32.37
N ASP A 244 18.47 -23.53 32.85
CA ASP A 244 18.81 -23.57 34.27
C ASP A 244 17.96 -22.64 35.14
N GLN A 245 17.61 -21.46 34.65
CA GLN A 245 16.75 -20.48 35.32
C GLN A 245 15.29 -20.90 35.31
N ILE A 246 14.83 -21.48 34.22
CA ILE A 246 13.47 -21.98 34.07
C ILE A 246 13.21 -23.14 35.03
N ASP A 247 14.16 -24.09 35.13
CA ASP A 247 14.04 -25.28 35.98
C ASP A 247 14.12 -24.91 37.47
N SER A 248 14.96 -23.96 37.86
CA SER A 248 15.10 -23.51 39.23
C SER A 248 13.88 -22.74 39.77
N ALA A 249 13.18 -21.98 38.92
CA ALA A 249 12.05 -21.15 39.29
C ALA A 249 10.66 -21.83 39.16
N GLY A 250 10.57 -22.93 38.43
CA GLY A 250 9.31 -23.56 38.04
C GLY A 250 8.63 -22.83 36.89
N SER A 251 8.33 -23.54 35.82
CA SER A 251 7.86 -22.97 34.53
C SER A 251 6.52 -22.24 34.61
N GLY A 252 5.75 -22.41 35.68
CA GLY A 252 4.44 -21.75 35.86
C GLY A 252 4.48 -20.49 36.73
N ALA A 253 5.60 -20.23 37.44
CA ALA A 253 5.69 -19.12 38.38
C ALA A 253 6.02 -17.79 37.71
N VAL A 254 6.68 -17.82 36.55
CA VAL A 254 7.15 -16.63 35.82
C VAL A 254 6.46 -16.58 34.45
N PRO A 255 5.71 -15.51 34.13
CA PRO A 255 4.96 -15.41 32.89
C PRO A 255 5.80 -15.57 31.62
N GLU A 256 7.06 -15.11 31.64
CA GLU A 256 8.00 -15.21 30.52
C GLU A 256 8.38 -16.67 30.26
N PHE A 257 8.62 -17.47 31.30
CA PHE A 257 8.93 -18.89 31.17
C PHE A 257 7.75 -19.68 30.63
N PHE A 258 6.55 -19.32 31.12
CA PHE A 258 5.32 -19.92 30.62
C PHE A 258 5.15 -19.66 29.12
N LEU A 259 5.30 -18.42 28.67
CA LEU A 259 5.14 -18.04 27.28
C LEU A 259 6.21 -18.71 26.39
N HIS A 260 7.45 -18.77 26.86
CA HIS A 260 8.53 -19.46 26.15
C HIS A 260 8.24 -20.96 25.95
N LYS A 261 7.90 -21.68 27.01
CA LYS A 261 7.52 -23.10 26.93
C LYS A 261 6.26 -23.32 26.08
N TYR A 262 5.31 -22.40 26.16
CA TYR A 262 4.11 -22.47 25.32
C TYR A 262 4.47 -22.37 23.84
N PHE A 263 5.26 -21.41 23.42
CA PHE A 263 5.67 -21.28 22.02
C PHE A 263 6.45 -22.50 21.51
N GLN A 264 7.30 -23.08 22.34
CA GLN A 264 7.99 -24.35 22.02
C GLN A 264 7.01 -25.51 21.80
N SER A 265 5.86 -25.52 22.50
CA SER A 265 4.88 -26.59 22.43
C SER A 265 3.91 -26.50 21.24
N ILE A 266 3.83 -25.36 20.51
CA ILE A 266 2.89 -25.15 19.40
C ILE A 266 3.17 -26.08 18.21
N GLY A 267 4.43 -26.47 17.99
CA GLY A 267 4.82 -27.35 16.87
C GLY A 267 5.12 -26.59 15.57
N VAL A 268 5.21 -25.27 15.59
CA VAL A 268 5.68 -24.43 14.48
C VAL A 268 7.13 -23.98 14.71
N PRO A 269 7.86 -23.53 13.66
CA PRO A 269 9.20 -22.97 13.85
C PRO A 269 9.14 -21.79 14.82
N TYR A 270 9.85 -21.93 15.94
CA TYR A 270 9.89 -20.91 16.98
C TYR A 270 11.34 -20.62 17.35
N LYS A 271 11.64 -19.33 17.53
CA LYS A 271 12.92 -18.87 18.07
C LYS A 271 12.74 -17.65 18.94
N VAL A 272 13.40 -17.64 20.09
CA VAL A 272 13.46 -16.48 20.97
C VAL A 272 14.86 -15.85 20.89
N TYR A 273 14.88 -14.53 20.92
CA TYR A 273 16.09 -13.73 21.01
C TYR A 273 16.02 -12.84 22.23
N GLU A 274 16.85 -13.13 23.23
CA GLU A 274 17.03 -12.23 24.35
C GLU A 274 17.91 -11.06 23.94
N ALA A 275 17.46 -9.85 24.21
CA ALA A 275 18.22 -8.65 23.97
C ALA A 275 18.20 -7.77 25.24
N SER A 276 19.35 -7.58 25.83
CA SER A 276 19.55 -6.67 27.00
C SER A 276 20.20 -5.35 26.58
N ASP A 277 20.64 -5.23 25.34
CA ASP A 277 21.21 -4.02 24.76
C ASP A 277 20.93 -3.90 23.26
N ASN A 278 21.24 -2.73 22.69
CA ASN A 278 20.99 -2.44 21.27
C ASN A 278 21.77 -3.35 20.31
N ASP A 279 22.95 -3.82 20.70
CA ASP A 279 23.78 -4.66 19.82
C ASP A 279 23.25 -6.08 19.75
N GLN A 280 22.77 -6.62 20.87
CA GLN A 280 22.09 -7.92 20.91
C GLN A 280 20.80 -7.86 20.09
N LEU A 281 20.02 -6.78 20.20
CA LEU A 281 18.81 -6.58 19.42
C LEU A 281 19.11 -6.51 17.90
N LYS A 282 20.14 -5.77 17.49
CA LYS A 282 20.59 -5.74 16.09
C LYS A 282 21.01 -7.11 15.58
N ASN A 283 21.74 -7.89 16.41
CA ASN A 283 22.21 -9.21 16.03
C ASN A 283 21.04 -10.21 15.88
N ALA A 284 20.05 -10.14 16.77
CA ALA A 284 18.83 -10.91 16.67
C ALA A 284 18.11 -10.69 15.31
N LEU A 285 17.92 -9.43 14.93
CA LEU A 285 17.27 -9.12 13.65
C LEU A 285 18.10 -9.49 12.41
N LYS A 286 19.45 -9.38 12.49
CA LYS A 286 20.34 -9.86 11.43
C LYS A 286 20.27 -11.38 11.25
N GLU A 287 20.08 -12.12 12.33
CA GLU A 287 19.92 -13.57 12.26
C GLU A 287 18.59 -13.95 11.62
N ILE A 288 17.50 -13.29 12.02
CA ILE A 288 16.18 -13.46 11.40
C ILE A 288 16.25 -13.16 9.89
N ASP A 289 17.01 -12.15 9.48
CA ASP A 289 17.19 -11.79 8.07
C ASP A 289 17.78 -12.94 7.24
N LYS A 290 18.65 -13.74 7.80
CA LYS A 290 19.25 -14.89 7.11
C LYS A 290 18.31 -16.09 6.97
N LEU A 291 17.34 -16.22 7.87
CA LEU A 291 16.50 -17.41 7.98
C LEU A 291 15.27 -17.39 7.05
N GLN A 292 14.82 -16.23 6.60
CA GLN A 292 13.53 -16.08 5.94
C GLN A 292 13.67 -15.51 4.52
N LYS A 293 14.24 -16.30 3.60
CA LYS A 293 14.33 -15.94 2.17
C LYS A 293 13.78 -17.06 1.29
N LEU A 294 12.45 -17.15 1.19
CA LEU A 294 11.79 -18.03 0.24
C LEU A 294 11.35 -17.24 -1.00
N PRO A 295 11.37 -17.87 -2.21
CA PRO A 295 10.83 -17.22 -3.39
C PRO A 295 9.33 -16.98 -3.22
N THR A 296 8.94 -15.73 -3.28
CA THR A 296 7.54 -15.29 -3.11
C THR A 296 6.92 -15.06 -4.47
N ARG A 297 5.74 -15.65 -4.71
CA ARG A 297 4.90 -15.33 -5.87
C ARG A 297 3.80 -14.37 -5.42
N PHE A 298 3.86 -13.13 -5.86
CA PHE A 298 2.78 -12.19 -5.61
C PHE A 298 2.17 -11.70 -6.92
N GLN A 299 0.87 -11.50 -6.88
CA GLN A 299 0.15 -10.89 -7.99
C GLN A 299 0.16 -9.37 -7.79
N GLU A 300 0.93 -8.69 -8.59
CA GLU A 300 0.92 -7.23 -8.63
C GLU A 300 -0.17 -6.80 -9.63
N ILE A 301 -1.19 -6.13 -9.12
CA ILE A 301 -2.21 -5.53 -9.98
C ILE A 301 -1.63 -4.18 -10.44
N THR A 302 -1.13 -4.16 -11.66
CA THR A 302 -0.69 -2.89 -12.27
C THR A 302 -1.94 -2.02 -12.47
N PRO A 303 -1.94 -0.75 -12.01
CA PRO A 303 -3.08 0.13 -12.20
C PRO A 303 -3.39 0.28 -13.70
N PRO A 304 -4.67 0.31 -14.09
CA PRO A 304 -5.05 0.45 -15.49
C PRO A 304 -4.56 1.79 -16.04
N LYS A 305 -4.01 1.77 -17.25
CA LYS A 305 -3.57 2.99 -17.92
C LYS A 305 -4.73 3.57 -18.72
N SER A 306 -5.14 4.80 -18.37
CA SER A 306 -6.20 5.52 -19.09
C SER A 306 -5.74 5.92 -20.49
N LEU A 307 -6.62 5.75 -21.47
CA LEU A 307 -6.47 6.25 -22.84
C LEU A 307 -7.32 7.49 -23.08
N ALA A 308 -8.09 7.96 -22.08
CA ALA A 308 -8.99 9.10 -22.22
C ALA A 308 -8.22 10.37 -22.60
N ASP A 309 -7.05 10.61 -22.01
CA ASP A 309 -6.23 11.78 -22.29
C ASP A 309 -5.79 11.84 -23.76
N THR A 310 -5.41 10.69 -24.32
CA THR A 310 -5.04 10.58 -25.74
C THR A 310 -6.24 10.79 -26.67
N ALA A 311 -7.43 10.30 -26.27
CA ALA A 311 -8.65 10.50 -27.05
C ALA A 311 -9.06 11.99 -27.06
N PHE A 312 -9.00 12.70 -25.94
CA PHE A 312 -9.28 14.14 -25.90
C PHE A 312 -8.25 14.97 -26.66
N LEU A 313 -6.98 14.57 -26.67
CA LEU A 313 -5.96 15.22 -27.50
C LEU A 313 -6.30 15.10 -28.99
N TRP A 314 -6.71 13.92 -29.46
CA TRP A 314 -7.16 13.75 -30.85
C TRP A 314 -8.42 14.55 -31.15
N ALA A 315 -9.37 14.63 -30.22
CA ALA A 315 -10.54 15.48 -30.38
C ALA A 315 -10.16 16.95 -30.60
N PHE A 316 -9.17 17.45 -29.85
CA PHE A 316 -8.66 18.79 -30.00
C PHE A 316 -7.99 19.00 -31.36
N VAL A 317 -7.16 18.03 -31.82
CA VAL A 317 -6.51 18.08 -33.13
C VAL A 317 -7.55 18.11 -34.28
N PHE A 318 -8.62 17.32 -34.19
CA PHE A 318 -9.66 17.33 -35.21
C PHE A 318 -10.54 18.57 -35.19
N PHE A 319 -10.66 19.25 -34.05
CA PHE A 319 -11.43 20.49 -33.91
C PHE A 319 -10.69 21.75 -34.44
N THR A 320 -9.34 21.72 -34.43
CA THR A 320 -8.52 22.87 -34.88
C THR A 320 -8.81 23.32 -36.31
N PRO A 321 -8.98 22.45 -37.33
CA PRO A 321 -9.31 22.88 -38.69
C PRO A 321 -10.61 23.67 -38.77
N PHE A 322 -11.65 23.22 -37.99
CA PHE A 322 -12.91 23.95 -37.94
C PHE A 322 -12.74 25.38 -37.41
N LEU A 323 -11.95 25.57 -36.35
CA LEU A 323 -11.67 26.91 -35.82
C LEU A 323 -10.95 27.80 -36.84
N ILE A 324 -9.96 27.22 -37.54
CA ILE A 324 -9.20 27.93 -38.57
C ILE A 324 -10.12 28.39 -39.70
N PHE A 325 -10.93 27.47 -40.23
CA PHE A 325 -11.84 27.82 -41.33
C PHE A 325 -12.92 28.83 -40.90
N SER A 326 -13.44 28.71 -39.68
CA SER A 326 -14.37 29.67 -39.12
C SER A 326 -13.82 31.10 -39.04
N MET A 327 -12.50 31.25 -38.76
CA MET A 327 -11.85 32.55 -38.72
C MET A 327 -11.65 33.17 -40.12
N PHE A 328 -11.43 32.34 -41.14
CA PHE A 328 -11.23 32.85 -42.51
C PHE A 328 -12.55 33.26 -43.22
N GLU A 329 -13.69 32.66 -42.87
CA GLU A 329 -14.99 32.98 -43.46
C GLU A 329 -15.46 34.36 -43.09
N VAL A 330 -15.17 34.86 -41.89
CA VAL A 330 -15.56 36.19 -41.41
C VAL A 330 -14.81 37.32 -42.15
N THR A 331 -13.59 37.12 -42.61
CA THR A 331 -12.74 38.16 -43.23
C THR A 331 -13.08 38.41 -44.70
N ARG A 332 -13.69 37.47 -45.42
CA ARG A 332 -13.99 37.66 -46.85
C ARG A 332 -15.24 38.52 -47.13
N TRP A 333 -16.16 38.66 -46.20
CA TRP A 333 -17.36 39.46 -46.37
C TRP A 333 -17.17 40.97 -46.21
N GLU A 334 -16.16 41.42 -45.48
CA GLU A 334 -15.86 42.86 -45.31
C GLU A 334 -15.17 43.49 -46.50
N LEU A 335 -14.51 42.70 -47.36
CA LEU A 335 -13.74 43.25 -48.49
C LEU A 335 -14.55 43.45 -49.79
N GLN A 336 -15.78 43.00 -49.87
CA GLN A 336 -16.65 43.23 -51.05
C GLN A 336 -17.61 44.40 -50.90
N GLY A 337 -17.60 45.11 -49.77
CA GLY A 337 -18.50 46.24 -49.49
C GLY A 337 -17.96 47.63 -49.84
N GLU A 338 -16.69 47.76 -50.24
CA GLU A 338 -16.04 49.07 -50.50
C GLU A 338 -15.56 49.25 -51.95
N GLN A 339 -16.33 48.88 -52.94
CA GLN A 339 -16.12 49.42 -54.28
C GLN A 339 -17.46 49.90 -54.85
N LYS A 340 -17.84 51.12 -54.43
CA LYS A 340 -18.59 52.11 -55.26
C LYS A 340 -18.19 53.52 -54.87
#